data_9f927463c6eb6ed4719e7aadcd60d3f3
#
_entry.id   9f927463c6eb6ed4719e7aadcd60d3f3
#
_cell.length_a   1.000
_cell.length_b   1.000
_cell.length_c   1.000
_cell.angle_alpha   90.00
_cell.angle_beta   90.00
_cell.angle_gamma   90.00
#
_symmetry.space_group_name_H-M   'P 1'
#
loop_
_entity.id
_entity.type
_entity.pdbx_description
1 polymer ?
#
loop_
_entity_poly.entity_id
_entity_poly.type
_entity_poly.pdbx_seq_one_letter_code
_entity_poly.pdbx_strand_id
1 'polypeptide(L)'
;MDRKKIFPMLKGVLVLAAIALVCGLLLGFFNILTYVDPLQSTYEQFAADTGTAFSEMTDEEGETYGDGAVVYYALSDDGRYHAFLAEGNGGYGGTVRLYVYIAEGKIEKIVIGENSETFLGNLSSAGFYDNFIGKD
;
A
#
# COMPACT_ATOMS: atom_id res chain seq x y z
N MET A 1 17.48 -7.66 54.91
CA MET A 1 17.70 -8.44 53.70
C MET A 1 19.17 -8.76 53.56
N ASP A 2 19.49 -10.04 53.51
CA ASP A 2 20.90 -10.48 53.40
C ASP A 2 21.44 -10.12 52.01
N ARG A 3 22.54 -9.39 51.97
CA ARG A 3 23.23 -9.03 50.73
C ARG A 3 23.54 -10.25 49.85
N LYS A 4 23.73 -11.43 50.48
CA LYS A 4 24.00 -12.69 49.77
C LYS A 4 22.80 -13.21 48.97
N LYS A 5 21.58 -12.86 49.36
CA LYS A 5 20.36 -13.26 48.62
C LYS A 5 19.96 -12.25 47.54
N ILE A 6 20.33 -10.98 47.70
CA ILE A 6 20.01 -9.91 46.75
C ILE A 6 20.87 -10.05 45.47
N PHE A 7 22.13 -10.45 45.61
CA PHE A 7 23.07 -10.54 44.49
C PHE A 7 22.61 -11.51 43.40
N PRO A 8 22.18 -12.76 43.68
CA PRO A 8 21.68 -13.65 42.65
C PRO A 8 20.35 -13.20 42.06
N MET A 9 19.48 -12.55 42.81
CA MET A 9 18.23 -11.97 42.31
C MET A 9 18.51 -10.81 41.33
N LEU A 10 19.43 -9.93 41.72
CA LEU A 10 19.84 -8.80 40.86
C LEU A 10 20.48 -9.30 39.56
N LYS A 11 21.28 -10.37 39.62
CA LYS A 11 21.87 -10.97 38.44
C LYS A 11 20.81 -11.54 37.49
N GLY A 12 19.77 -12.20 38.03
CA GLY A 12 18.66 -12.71 37.24
C GLY A 12 17.87 -11.62 36.54
N VAL A 13 17.57 -10.54 37.26
CA VAL A 13 16.88 -9.36 36.66
C VAL A 13 17.72 -8.71 35.56
N LEU A 14 19.03 -8.61 35.79
CA LEU A 14 19.95 -8.00 34.81
C LEU A 14 20.04 -8.84 33.54
N VAL A 15 20.07 -10.18 33.66
CA VAL A 15 20.06 -11.10 32.51
C VAL A 15 18.76 -10.98 31.71
N LEU A 16 17.60 -10.95 32.39
CA LEU A 16 16.30 -10.76 31.73
C LEU A 16 16.22 -9.41 31.02
N ALA A 17 16.68 -8.34 31.64
CA ALA A 17 16.73 -7.02 31.03
C ALA A 17 17.62 -7.00 29.79
N ALA A 18 18.77 -7.68 29.81
CA ALA A 18 19.67 -7.80 28.67
C ALA A 18 19.01 -8.56 27.50
N ILE A 19 18.33 -9.66 27.78
CA ILE A 19 17.59 -10.44 26.77
C ILE A 19 16.47 -9.59 26.17
N ALA A 20 15.68 -8.90 26.96
CA ALA A 20 14.60 -8.03 26.49
C ALA A 20 15.13 -6.90 25.61
N LEU A 21 16.26 -6.30 25.98
CA LEU A 21 16.90 -5.25 25.19
C LEU A 21 17.38 -5.76 23.83
N VAL A 22 18.03 -6.91 23.79
CA VAL A 22 18.50 -7.55 22.55
C VAL A 22 17.33 -7.89 21.63
N CYS A 23 16.26 -8.50 22.19
CA CYS A 23 15.05 -8.82 21.41
C CYS A 23 14.37 -7.56 20.84
N GLY A 24 14.28 -6.50 21.64
CA GLY A 24 13.69 -5.23 21.21
C GLY A 24 14.51 -4.56 20.08
N LEU A 25 15.83 -4.57 20.19
CA LEU A 25 16.72 -4.06 19.15
C LEU A 25 16.62 -4.87 17.85
N LEU A 26 16.57 -6.19 17.94
CA LEU A 26 16.40 -7.06 16.78
C LEU A 26 15.06 -6.82 16.07
N LEU A 27 13.97 -6.75 16.81
CA LEU A 27 12.64 -6.45 16.27
C LEU A 27 12.59 -5.07 15.60
N GLY A 28 13.17 -4.06 16.23
CA GLY A 28 13.27 -2.72 15.65
C GLY A 28 14.09 -2.69 14.37
N PHE A 29 15.21 -3.39 14.36
CA PHE A 29 16.09 -3.50 13.19
C PHE A 29 15.38 -4.20 12.03
N PHE A 30 14.75 -5.35 12.26
CA PHE A 30 13.98 -6.04 11.23
C PHE A 30 12.79 -5.22 10.75
N ASN A 31 12.12 -4.48 11.62
CA ASN A 31 11.04 -3.59 11.22
C ASN A 31 11.51 -2.51 10.24
N ILE A 32 12.68 -1.92 10.49
CA ILE A 32 13.28 -0.93 9.57
C ILE A 32 13.62 -1.57 8.21
N LEU A 33 14.19 -2.77 8.22
CA LEU A 33 14.55 -3.48 6.99
C LEU A 33 13.35 -3.94 6.17
N THR A 34 12.26 -4.31 6.83
CA THR A 34 11.06 -4.84 6.18
C THR A 34 9.98 -3.79 5.96
N TYR A 35 10.17 -2.59 6.49
CA TYR A 35 9.22 -1.51 6.30
C TYR A 35 9.20 -1.07 4.83
N VAL A 36 8.05 -1.26 4.21
CA VAL A 36 7.77 -0.75 2.86
C VAL A 36 6.83 0.43 3.02
N ASP A 37 7.26 1.60 2.58
CA ASP A 37 6.41 2.78 2.55
C ASP A 37 5.26 2.52 1.56
N PRO A 38 3.98 2.58 2.01
CA PRO A 38 2.84 2.40 1.12
C PRO A 38 2.84 3.37 -0.07
N LEU A 39 3.33 4.59 0.12
CA LEU A 39 3.47 5.58 -0.93
C LEU A 39 4.49 5.12 -1.98
N GLN A 40 5.65 4.63 -1.55
CA GLN A 40 6.69 4.15 -2.45
C GLN A 40 6.21 2.94 -3.26
N SER A 41 5.54 1.99 -2.65
CA SER A 41 4.99 0.83 -3.37
C SER A 41 3.94 1.23 -4.39
N THR A 42 3.13 2.25 -4.11
CA THR A 42 2.17 2.81 -5.06
C THR A 42 2.87 3.49 -6.23
N TYR A 43 3.93 4.27 -5.99
CA TYR A 43 4.74 4.86 -7.07
C TYR A 43 5.38 3.80 -7.96
N GLU A 44 5.91 2.74 -7.37
CA GLU A 44 6.50 1.61 -8.12
C GLU A 44 5.46 0.91 -8.99
N GLN A 45 4.24 0.74 -8.48
CA GLN A 45 3.13 0.17 -9.24
C GLN A 45 2.73 1.09 -10.41
N PHE A 46 2.63 2.38 -10.19
CA PHE A 46 2.33 3.35 -11.24
C PHE A 46 3.41 3.35 -12.31
N ALA A 47 4.67 3.31 -11.92
CA ALA A 47 5.80 3.26 -12.85
C ALA A 47 5.82 1.97 -13.66
N ALA A 48 5.55 0.83 -13.02
CA ALA A 48 5.48 -0.46 -13.71
C ALA A 48 4.35 -0.53 -14.74
N ASP A 49 3.20 0.05 -14.42
CA ASP A 49 2.02 0.00 -15.29
C ASP A 49 2.14 0.98 -16.48
N THR A 50 2.78 2.12 -16.30
CA THR A 50 2.89 3.18 -17.31
C THR A 50 4.25 3.24 -18.01
N GLY A 51 5.28 2.66 -17.42
CA GLY A 51 6.65 2.76 -17.88
C GLY A 51 7.31 4.13 -17.63
N THR A 52 6.67 4.99 -16.83
CA THR A 52 7.11 6.35 -16.49
C THR A 52 7.26 6.49 -14.98
N ALA A 53 8.23 7.28 -14.53
CA ALA A 53 8.42 7.53 -13.09
C ALA A 53 7.39 8.51 -12.53
N PHE A 54 7.04 8.33 -11.28
CA PHE A 54 6.19 9.22 -10.49
C PHE A 54 6.96 9.62 -9.22
N SER A 55 7.12 10.90 -8.96
CA SER A 55 7.88 11.40 -7.82
C SER A 55 7.10 12.27 -6.86
N GLU A 56 5.96 12.79 -7.28
CA GLU A 56 5.11 13.61 -6.44
C GLU A 56 3.70 13.03 -6.35
N MET A 57 3.25 12.79 -5.12
CA MET A 57 1.86 12.49 -4.84
C MET A 57 1.18 13.71 -4.25
N THR A 58 0.09 14.09 -4.84
CA THR A 58 -0.84 14.98 -4.21
C THR A 58 -1.70 14.12 -3.29
N ASP A 59 -1.50 14.29 -2.00
CA ASP A 59 -2.31 13.67 -0.96
C ASP A 59 -3.66 14.43 -0.93
N GLU A 60 -4.41 14.29 -2.00
CA GLU A 60 -5.80 14.69 -1.98
C GLU A 60 -6.56 13.55 -1.33
N GLU A 61 -7.02 13.77 -0.11
CA GLU A 61 -8.12 12.99 0.43
C GLU A 61 -9.24 13.08 -0.59
N GLY A 62 -9.30 12.07 -1.44
CA GLY A 62 -10.12 12.11 -2.61
C GLY A 62 -11.58 12.19 -2.28
N GLU A 63 -12.32 12.78 -3.17
CA GLU A 63 -13.75 12.82 -3.07
C GLU A 63 -14.31 11.41 -2.90
N THR A 64 -15.12 11.24 -1.87
CA THR A 64 -15.83 9.99 -1.63
C THR A 64 -17.12 9.98 -2.44
N TYR A 65 -17.31 8.94 -3.22
CA TYR A 65 -18.51 8.71 -4.01
C TYR A 65 -19.24 7.48 -3.47
N GLY A 66 -20.16 7.67 -2.53
CA GLY A 66 -20.83 6.55 -1.89
C GLY A 66 -19.85 5.66 -1.13
N ASP A 67 -19.73 4.38 -1.53
CA ASP A 67 -18.81 3.41 -0.93
C ASP A 67 -17.43 3.39 -1.58
N GLY A 68 -17.17 4.27 -2.53
CA GLY A 68 -15.89 4.40 -3.24
C GLY A 68 -15.16 5.68 -2.90
N ALA A 69 -13.84 5.65 -2.98
CA ALA A 69 -12.97 6.80 -2.78
C ALA A 69 -11.73 6.73 -3.66
N VAL A 70 -11.23 7.88 -4.08
CA VAL A 70 -9.88 8.00 -4.65
C VAL A 70 -8.92 8.23 -3.49
N VAL A 71 -7.98 7.31 -3.30
CA VAL A 71 -7.06 7.32 -2.15
C VAL A 71 -5.79 8.09 -2.47
N TYR A 72 -5.24 7.87 -3.67
CA TYR A 72 -4.02 8.53 -4.12
C TYR A 72 -4.16 9.01 -5.56
N TYR A 73 -3.55 10.15 -5.82
CA TYR A 73 -3.41 10.73 -7.14
C TYR A 73 -1.97 11.15 -7.37
N ALA A 74 -1.42 10.84 -8.53
CA ALA A 74 -0.10 11.29 -8.92
C ALA A 74 -0.06 11.68 -10.40
N LEU A 75 0.77 12.67 -10.71
CA LEU A 75 1.11 13.02 -12.08
C LEU A 75 2.48 12.44 -12.40
N SER A 76 2.64 11.82 -13.57
CA SER A 76 3.94 11.31 -14.00
C SER A 76 4.96 12.45 -14.15
N ASP A 77 6.24 12.14 -14.00
CA ASP A 77 7.32 13.13 -14.10
C ASP A 77 7.38 13.83 -15.48
N ASP A 78 6.97 13.11 -16.52
CA ASP A 78 6.84 13.67 -17.88
C ASP A 78 5.52 14.42 -18.14
N GLY A 79 4.61 14.44 -17.18
CA GLY A 79 3.31 15.09 -17.26
C GLY A 79 2.27 14.40 -18.15
N ARG A 80 2.57 13.22 -18.67
CA ARG A 80 1.72 12.52 -19.64
C ARG A 80 0.59 11.73 -19.00
N TYR A 81 0.84 11.09 -17.85
CA TYR A 81 -0.11 10.23 -17.18
C TYR A 81 -0.60 10.83 -15.87
N HIS A 82 -1.90 10.74 -15.66
CA HIS A 82 -2.53 10.93 -14.36
C HIS A 82 -2.87 9.55 -13.80
N ALA A 83 -2.28 9.20 -12.68
CA ALA A 83 -2.49 7.91 -12.02
C ALA A 83 -3.37 8.09 -10.79
N PHE A 84 -4.37 7.24 -10.66
CA PHE A 84 -5.30 7.23 -9.53
C PHE A 84 -5.33 5.85 -8.90
N LEU A 85 -5.27 5.81 -7.58
CA LEU A 85 -5.61 4.62 -6.81
C LEU A 85 -6.99 4.84 -6.21
N ALA A 86 -7.96 4.09 -6.70
CA ALA A 86 -9.34 4.11 -6.19
C ALA A 86 -9.61 2.87 -5.35
N GLU A 87 -10.38 3.03 -4.29
CA GLU A 87 -10.84 1.95 -3.44
C GLU A 87 -12.38 1.93 -3.43
N GLY A 88 -12.94 0.75 -3.61
CA GLY A 88 -14.36 0.49 -3.43
C GLY A 88 -14.58 -0.37 -2.20
N ASN A 89 -15.36 0.13 -1.25
CA ASN A 89 -15.79 -0.61 -0.07
C ASN A 89 -17.11 -1.36 -0.36
N GLY A 90 -17.41 -2.39 0.41
CA GLY A 90 -18.64 -3.14 0.25
C GLY A 90 -18.58 -4.26 -0.78
N GLY A 91 -17.40 -4.62 -1.27
CA GLY A 91 -17.20 -5.84 -2.02
C GLY A 91 -17.47 -7.08 -1.17
N TYR A 92 -17.83 -8.20 -1.80
CA TYR A 92 -18.13 -9.45 -1.11
C TYR A 92 -16.95 -9.96 -0.28
N GLY A 93 -15.73 -9.83 -0.79
CA GLY A 93 -14.49 -10.20 -0.10
C GLY A 93 -13.79 -9.05 0.62
N GLY A 94 -14.37 -7.85 0.65
CA GLY A 94 -13.81 -6.65 1.28
C GLY A 94 -13.55 -5.49 0.33
N THR A 95 -12.51 -4.71 0.58
CA THR A 95 -12.13 -3.56 -0.24
C THR A 95 -11.49 -4.00 -1.55
N VAL A 96 -11.95 -3.43 -2.65
CA VAL A 96 -11.38 -3.63 -4.00
C VAL A 96 -10.60 -2.37 -4.39
N ARG A 97 -9.38 -2.55 -4.86
CA ARG A 97 -8.51 -1.46 -5.33
C ARG A 97 -8.37 -1.50 -6.84
N LEU A 98 -8.44 -0.33 -7.45
CA LEU A 98 -8.24 -0.15 -8.88
C LEU A 98 -7.18 0.93 -9.12
N TYR A 99 -6.25 0.63 -10.01
CA TYR A 99 -5.31 1.60 -10.53
C TYR A 99 -5.82 2.09 -11.89
N VAL A 100 -6.12 3.37 -12.01
CA VAL A 100 -6.64 3.98 -13.23
C VAL A 100 -5.62 4.97 -13.77
N TYR A 101 -5.28 4.86 -15.04
CA TYR A 101 -4.33 5.73 -15.71
C TYR A 101 -5.02 6.50 -16.82
N ILE A 102 -4.92 7.83 -16.77
CA ILE A 102 -5.52 8.74 -17.72
C ILE A 102 -4.41 9.47 -18.47
N ALA A 103 -4.47 9.43 -19.79
CA ALA A 103 -3.60 10.17 -20.67
C ALA A 103 -4.43 10.93 -21.71
N GLU A 104 -4.08 12.18 -21.99
CA GLU A 104 -4.77 13.04 -22.96
C GLU A 104 -6.29 13.17 -22.68
N GLY A 105 -6.68 13.17 -21.40
CA GLY A 105 -8.07 13.29 -20.98
C GLY A 105 -8.91 12.02 -21.16
N LYS A 106 -8.28 10.88 -21.48
CA LYS A 106 -8.97 9.60 -21.69
C LYS A 106 -8.36 8.50 -20.83
N ILE A 107 -9.20 7.56 -20.39
CA ILE A 107 -8.76 6.37 -19.67
C ILE A 107 -7.95 5.50 -20.64
N GLU A 108 -6.68 5.31 -20.34
CA GLU A 108 -5.79 4.48 -21.15
C GLU A 108 -5.63 3.07 -20.63
N LYS A 109 -5.64 2.90 -19.29
CA LYS A 109 -5.43 1.61 -18.66
C LYS A 109 -6.13 1.53 -17.31
N ILE A 110 -6.65 0.36 -16.98
CA ILE A 110 -7.19 0.02 -15.67
C ILE A 110 -6.53 -1.27 -15.21
N VAL A 111 -5.94 -1.25 -14.01
CA VAL A 111 -5.31 -2.43 -13.38
C VAL A 111 -6.00 -2.71 -12.07
N ILE A 112 -6.36 -3.97 -11.84
CA ILE A 112 -6.97 -4.41 -10.59
C ILE A 112 -5.86 -4.66 -9.57
N GLY A 113 -5.95 -4.02 -8.40
CA GLY A 113 -5.06 -4.26 -7.29
C GLY A 113 -5.40 -5.54 -6.52
N GLU A 114 -4.72 -5.75 -5.41
CA GLU A 114 -4.99 -6.86 -4.51
C GLU A 114 -6.42 -6.82 -3.99
N ASN A 115 -7.12 -7.94 -4.07
CA ASN A 115 -8.48 -8.08 -3.61
C ASN A 115 -8.76 -9.53 -3.19
N SER A 116 -9.83 -9.73 -2.46
CA SER A 116 -10.32 -11.05 -2.04
C SER A 116 -11.57 -11.49 -2.79
N GLU A 117 -11.92 -10.82 -3.89
CA GLU A 117 -13.10 -11.10 -4.70
C GLU A 117 -12.88 -12.31 -5.59
N THR A 118 -13.77 -13.30 -5.49
CA THR A 118 -13.67 -14.56 -6.24
C THR A 118 -14.04 -14.40 -7.72
N PHE A 119 -14.94 -13.47 -8.03
CA PHE A 119 -15.54 -13.33 -9.35
C PHE A 119 -14.91 -12.23 -10.24
N LEU A 120 -13.94 -11.48 -9.75
CA LEU A 120 -13.29 -10.42 -10.53
C LEU A 120 -12.55 -10.97 -11.76
N GLY A 121 -12.01 -12.19 -11.66
CA GLY A 121 -11.39 -12.87 -12.79
C GLY A 121 -12.36 -13.08 -13.96
N ASN A 122 -13.62 -13.33 -13.69
CA ASN A 122 -14.66 -13.47 -14.72
C ASN A 122 -14.93 -12.16 -15.46
N LEU A 123 -14.92 -11.04 -14.76
CA LEU A 123 -15.06 -9.71 -15.34
C LEU A 123 -13.87 -9.38 -16.25
N SER A 124 -12.66 -9.67 -15.81
CA SER A 124 -11.45 -9.49 -16.62
C SER A 124 -11.47 -10.34 -17.88
N SER A 125 -11.86 -11.61 -17.75
CA SER A 125 -11.96 -12.55 -18.89
C SER A 125 -13.04 -12.15 -19.89
N ALA A 126 -14.11 -11.51 -19.43
CA ALA A 126 -15.18 -11.00 -20.30
C ALA A 126 -14.83 -9.67 -20.98
N GLY A 127 -13.68 -9.06 -20.67
CA GLY A 127 -13.28 -7.76 -21.20
C GLY A 127 -14.08 -6.59 -20.65
N PHE A 128 -14.66 -6.74 -19.45
CA PHE A 128 -15.48 -5.71 -18.82
C PHE A 128 -14.75 -4.38 -18.69
N TYR A 129 -13.48 -4.41 -18.29
CA TYR A 129 -12.67 -3.19 -18.07
C TYR A 129 -12.30 -2.49 -19.37
N ASP A 130 -12.24 -3.24 -20.48
CA ASP A 130 -11.92 -2.68 -21.80
C ASP A 130 -13.00 -1.69 -22.29
N ASN A 131 -14.21 -1.79 -21.76
CA ASN A 131 -15.30 -0.86 -22.07
C ASN A 131 -15.03 0.57 -21.59
N PHE A 132 -14.16 0.76 -20.64
CA PHE A 132 -13.79 2.05 -20.08
C PHE A 132 -12.57 2.68 -20.80
N ILE A 133 -11.80 1.87 -21.52
CA ILE A 133 -10.61 2.34 -22.22
C ILE A 133 -11.01 3.28 -23.36
N GLY A 134 -10.35 4.44 -23.43
CA GLY A 134 -10.64 5.47 -24.40
C GLY A 134 -11.83 6.37 -24.07
N LYS A 135 -12.43 6.21 -22.89
CA LYS A 135 -13.50 7.07 -22.35
C LYS A 135 -12.91 8.23 -21.57
N ASP A 136 -13.57 9.34 -21.58
CA ASP A 136 -13.27 10.57 -20.83
C ASP A 136 -14.10 10.69 -19.55
#